data_b5b224643bf477a9677f89310a934da2
#
_entry.id   b5b224643bf477a9677f89310a934da2
#
_cell.length_a   1.000
_cell.length_b   1.000
_cell.length_c   1.000
_cell.angle_alpha   90.00
_cell.angle_beta   90.00
_cell.angle_gamma   90.00
#
_symmetry.space_group_name_H-M   'P 1'
#
loop_
_entity.id
_entity.type
_entity.pdbx_description
1 polymer ?
#
loop_
_entity_poly.entity_id
_entity_poly.type
_entity_poly.pdbx_seq_one_letter_code
_entity_poly.pdbx_strand_id
1 'polypeptide(L)'
;MNKSPKVLLFALVVRCIFCAAFVCADDLKPIQLPPPQTEIGKPLMQALKLRQTSRSFDSKPLPRQELSNLLWAGDGINRADSGKRTAPSAMNCQEVDIYVALPEALYLYDPKTHSLVPVVAKDLREATGKQDFVKDAPLTLVYVADWARMKSATEADKQLYSGADVGFIAQNVYLYCASQGLAVVVRGSVDR
;
A
#
# COMPACT_ATOMS: atom_id res chain seq x y z
N MET A 1 -47.82 3.86 66.92
CA MET A 1 -46.38 3.72 66.62
C MET A 1 -46.20 2.72 65.54
N ASN A 2 -46.02 3.19 64.33
CA ASN A 2 -45.98 2.31 63.18
C ASN A 2 -44.62 2.62 62.42
N LYS A 3 -43.69 1.67 62.48
CA LYS A 3 -42.39 1.79 61.83
C LYS A 3 -42.42 1.17 60.46
N SER A 4 -42.34 1.97 59.41
CA SER A 4 -42.18 1.51 58.04
C SER A 4 -40.75 0.99 57.79
N PRO A 5 -40.56 -0.10 57.06
CA PRO A 5 -39.24 -0.59 56.66
C PRO A 5 -38.69 0.20 55.45
N LYS A 6 -37.44 0.67 55.55
CA LYS A 6 -36.70 1.30 54.47
C LYS A 6 -36.22 0.20 53.51
N VAL A 7 -36.70 0.24 52.26
CA VAL A 7 -36.19 -0.59 51.17
C VAL A 7 -34.94 0.07 50.62
N LEU A 8 -33.80 -0.62 50.73
CA LEU A 8 -32.52 -0.19 50.18
C LEU A 8 -32.40 -0.74 48.77
N LEU A 9 -32.57 0.14 47.78
CA LEU A 9 -32.42 -0.23 46.35
C LEU A 9 -30.94 -0.20 45.99
N PHE A 10 -30.30 -1.35 45.81
CA PHE A 10 -28.94 -1.49 45.30
C PHE A 10 -28.97 -1.38 43.77
N ALA A 11 -28.59 -0.22 43.23
CA ALA A 11 -28.39 -0.08 41.77
C ALA A 11 -27.02 -0.61 41.41
N LEU A 12 -26.99 -1.81 40.76
CA LEU A 12 -25.79 -2.39 40.21
C LEU A 12 -25.50 -1.72 38.87
N VAL A 13 -24.57 -0.75 38.86
CA VAL A 13 -24.07 -0.12 37.65
C VAL A 13 -23.05 -1.07 37.01
N VAL A 14 -23.48 -1.87 36.07
CA VAL A 14 -22.57 -2.65 35.19
C VAL A 14 -21.93 -1.68 34.22
N ARG A 15 -20.72 -1.25 34.52
CA ARG A 15 -19.90 -0.46 33.64
C ARG A 15 -19.26 -1.39 32.60
N CYS A 16 -19.92 -1.57 31.44
CA CYS A 16 -19.30 -2.20 30.30
C CYS A 16 -18.12 -1.34 29.84
N ILE A 17 -16.92 -1.70 30.28
CA ILE A 17 -15.68 -1.16 29.73
C ILE A 17 -15.51 -1.82 28.36
N PHE A 18 -15.94 -1.13 27.29
CA PHE A 18 -15.55 -1.46 25.93
C PHE A 18 -14.07 -1.11 25.82
N CYS A 19 -13.22 -2.07 26.13
CA CYS A 19 -11.80 -1.98 25.84
C CYS A 19 -11.65 -2.21 24.33
N ALA A 20 -11.75 -1.13 23.54
CA ALA A 20 -11.27 -1.16 22.17
C ALA A 20 -9.76 -1.40 22.27
N ALA A 21 -9.33 -2.62 22.01
CA ALA A 21 -7.91 -2.94 21.87
C ALA A 21 -7.39 -2.13 20.67
N PHE A 22 -6.73 -1.02 20.93
CA PHE A 22 -5.87 -0.38 19.94
C PHE A 22 -4.68 -1.31 19.74
N VAL A 23 -4.72 -2.09 18.66
CA VAL A 23 -3.54 -2.82 18.21
C VAL A 23 -2.53 -1.77 17.75
N CYS A 24 -1.46 -1.59 18.51
CA CYS A 24 -0.36 -0.74 18.12
C CYS A 24 0.38 -1.39 16.94
N ALA A 25 1.01 -0.58 16.07
CA ALA A 25 1.84 -1.08 14.98
C ALA A 25 2.98 -1.99 15.48
N ASP A 26 3.40 -1.80 16.73
CA ASP A 26 4.44 -2.60 17.39
C ASP A 26 4.06 -4.08 17.59
N ASP A 27 2.77 -4.42 17.56
CA ASP A 27 2.29 -5.82 17.64
C ASP A 27 2.34 -6.55 16.29
N LEU A 28 2.49 -5.82 15.17
CA LEU A 28 2.59 -6.39 13.84
C LEU A 28 4.04 -6.69 13.48
N LYS A 29 4.29 -7.90 13.00
CA LYS A 29 5.60 -8.29 12.49
C LYS A 29 5.72 -7.97 11.00
N PRO A 30 6.93 -7.67 10.50
CA PRO A 30 7.17 -7.58 9.07
C PRO A 30 6.72 -8.85 8.34
N ILE A 31 6.13 -8.67 7.17
CA ILE A 31 5.69 -9.78 6.31
C ILE A 31 6.78 -10.02 5.27
N GLN A 32 7.48 -11.14 5.38
CA GLN A 32 8.39 -11.57 4.32
C GLN A 32 7.57 -11.99 3.10
N LEU A 33 7.86 -11.38 1.96
CA LEU A 33 7.26 -11.74 0.69
C LEU A 33 8.00 -12.95 0.08
N PRO A 34 7.30 -13.83 -0.62
CA PRO A 34 7.97 -14.90 -1.36
C PRO A 34 8.84 -14.30 -2.48
N PRO A 35 9.87 -15.01 -2.96
CA PRO A 35 10.65 -14.56 -4.10
C PRO A 35 9.76 -14.24 -5.30
N PRO A 36 10.03 -13.15 -6.05
CA PRO A 36 9.24 -12.79 -7.22
C PRO A 36 9.44 -13.84 -8.34
N GLN A 37 8.36 -14.13 -9.05
CA GLN A 37 8.39 -15.00 -10.22
C GLN A 37 8.60 -14.14 -11.46
N THR A 38 9.74 -14.28 -12.12
CA THR A 38 10.13 -13.44 -13.26
C THR A 38 9.81 -14.06 -14.63
N GLU A 39 9.45 -15.36 -14.65
CA GLU A 39 9.15 -16.11 -15.89
C GLU A 39 7.64 -16.35 -16.06
N ILE A 40 6.82 -15.33 -15.70
CA ILE A 40 5.35 -15.43 -15.73
C ILE A 40 4.73 -14.29 -16.52
N GLY A 41 3.43 -14.42 -16.75
CA GLY A 41 2.63 -13.38 -17.39
C GLY A 41 2.66 -13.42 -18.92
N LYS A 42 2.03 -12.44 -19.54
CA LYS A 42 1.98 -12.28 -20.98
C LYS A 42 3.21 -11.54 -21.50
N PRO A 43 3.65 -11.83 -22.75
CA PRO A 43 4.70 -11.06 -23.41
C PRO A 43 4.40 -9.56 -23.39
N LEU A 44 5.45 -8.72 -23.32
CA LEU A 44 5.34 -7.26 -23.18
C LEU A 44 4.36 -6.63 -24.18
N MET A 45 4.42 -6.98 -25.44
CA MET A 45 3.54 -6.40 -26.47
C MET A 45 2.07 -6.77 -26.26
N GLN A 46 1.79 -7.95 -25.69
CA GLN A 46 0.44 -8.33 -25.31
C GLN A 46 -0.03 -7.58 -24.06
N ALA A 47 0.83 -7.41 -23.06
CA ALA A 47 0.53 -6.60 -21.87
C ALA A 47 0.23 -5.15 -22.25
N LEU A 48 1.02 -4.54 -23.14
CA LEU A 48 0.77 -3.19 -23.67
C LEU A 48 -0.58 -3.11 -24.39
N LYS A 49 -0.93 -4.10 -25.22
CA LYS A 49 -2.22 -4.17 -25.93
C LYS A 49 -3.41 -4.28 -24.95
N LEU A 50 -3.23 -4.98 -23.83
CA LEU A 50 -4.28 -5.24 -22.84
C LEU A 50 -4.35 -4.17 -21.75
N ARG A 51 -3.31 -3.36 -21.57
CA ARG A 51 -3.25 -2.33 -20.54
C ARG A 51 -4.43 -1.36 -20.63
N GLN A 52 -5.23 -1.31 -19.61
CA GLN A 52 -6.35 -0.39 -19.49
C GLN A 52 -6.53 0.06 -18.02
N THR A 53 -7.26 1.14 -17.82
CA THR A 53 -7.71 1.59 -16.51
C THR A 53 -9.02 0.91 -16.16
N SER A 54 -9.10 0.29 -14.99
CA SER A 54 -10.33 -0.28 -14.44
C SER A 54 -10.63 0.35 -13.08
N ARG A 55 -11.90 0.65 -12.82
CA ARG A 55 -12.40 1.20 -11.54
C ARG A 55 -13.38 0.25 -10.85
N SER A 56 -13.47 -0.97 -11.33
CA SER A 56 -14.25 -2.06 -10.72
C SER A 56 -13.29 -3.12 -10.20
N PHE A 57 -13.39 -3.45 -8.94
CA PHE A 57 -12.49 -4.37 -8.25
C PHE A 57 -13.27 -5.51 -7.62
N ASP A 58 -12.66 -6.71 -7.60
CA ASP A 58 -13.09 -7.79 -6.72
C ASP A 58 -12.54 -7.52 -5.32
N SER A 59 -13.35 -7.70 -4.30
CA SER A 59 -12.94 -7.51 -2.90
C SER A 59 -12.04 -8.62 -2.36
N LYS A 60 -11.79 -9.68 -3.15
CA LYS A 60 -10.90 -10.77 -2.73
C LYS A 60 -9.48 -10.28 -2.52
N PRO A 61 -8.85 -10.66 -1.40
CA PRO A 61 -7.44 -10.34 -1.17
C PRO A 61 -6.57 -10.88 -2.31
N LEU A 62 -5.57 -10.08 -2.70
CA LEU A 62 -4.57 -10.53 -3.67
C LEU A 62 -3.70 -11.63 -3.04
N PRO A 63 -3.49 -12.77 -3.71
CA PRO A 63 -2.58 -13.80 -3.20
C PRO A 63 -1.19 -13.23 -2.90
N ARG A 64 -0.55 -13.71 -1.83
CA ARG A 64 0.75 -13.16 -1.38
C ARG A 64 1.83 -13.23 -2.46
N GLN A 65 1.82 -14.27 -3.29
CA GLN A 65 2.75 -14.39 -4.41
C GLN A 65 2.48 -13.32 -5.48
N GLU A 66 1.23 -13.02 -5.77
CA GLU A 66 0.88 -11.95 -6.74
C GLU A 66 1.22 -10.56 -6.20
N LEU A 67 1.02 -10.32 -4.89
CA LEU A 67 1.45 -9.09 -4.24
C LEU A 67 2.99 -8.93 -4.30
N SER A 68 3.73 -10.01 -4.07
CA SER A 68 5.18 -10.04 -4.21
C SER A 68 5.62 -9.66 -5.62
N ASN A 69 5.06 -10.34 -6.62
CA ASN A 69 5.36 -10.09 -8.03
C ASN A 69 5.00 -8.65 -8.45
N LEU A 70 3.84 -8.14 -7.99
CA LEU A 70 3.37 -6.78 -8.26
C LEU A 70 4.35 -5.72 -7.74
N LEU A 71 4.76 -5.85 -6.48
CA LEU A 71 5.67 -4.91 -5.84
C LEU A 71 7.06 -4.95 -6.45
N TRP A 72 7.55 -6.16 -6.75
CA TRP A 72 8.83 -6.32 -7.44
C TRP A 72 8.78 -5.76 -8.86
N ALA A 73 7.72 -6.00 -9.61
CA ALA A 73 7.55 -5.42 -10.94
C ALA A 73 7.53 -3.88 -10.88
N GLY A 74 6.85 -3.30 -9.88
CA GLY A 74 6.77 -1.86 -9.67
C GLY A 74 8.13 -1.23 -9.42
N ASP A 75 8.82 -1.66 -8.36
CA ASP A 75 10.06 -1.01 -7.90
C ASP A 75 10.99 -1.97 -7.14
N GLY A 76 11.02 -3.26 -7.49
CA GLY A 76 11.91 -4.23 -6.88
C GLY A 76 13.35 -4.12 -7.37
N ILE A 77 14.29 -4.68 -6.61
CA ILE A 77 15.70 -4.75 -7.01
C ILE A 77 15.85 -5.85 -8.07
N ASN A 78 16.26 -5.46 -9.28
CA ASN A 78 16.56 -6.39 -10.37
C ASN A 78 18.05 -6.50 -10.70
N ARG A 79 18.90 -5.72 -10.02
CA ARG A 79 20.36 -5.74 -10.12
C ARG A 79 20.94 -5.74 -8.71
N ALA A 80 21.07 -6.93 -8.14
CA ALA A 80 21.42 -7.14 -6.74
C ALA A 80 22.80 -6.54 -6.37
N ASP A 81 23.77 -6.58 -7.29
CA ASP A 81 25.12 -6.05 -7.13
C ASP A 81 25.16 -4.52 -6.94
N SER A 82 24.24 -3.81 -7.59
CA SER A 82 24.18 -2.34 -7.57
C SER A 82 22.96 -1.76 -6.87
N GLY A 83 22.04 -2.61 -6.40
CA GLY A 83 20.80 -2.21 -5.74
C GLY A 83 19.85 -1.42 -6.65
N LYS A 84 20.06 -1.45 -7.97
CA LYS A 84 19.20 -0.77 -8.95
C LYS A 84 17.90 -1.52 -9.13
N ARG A 85 16.85 -0.79 -9.51
CA ARG A 85 15.47 -1.25 -9.47
C ARG A 85 14.88 -1.52 -10.85
N THR A 86 13.71 -2.11 -10.88
CA THR A 86 12.92 -2.33 -12.09
C THR A 86 12.48 -1.02 -12.74
N ALA A 87 12.10 -0.03 -11.91
CA ALA A 87 11.86 1.32 -12.39
C ALA A 87 13.15 2.16 -12.33
N PRO A 88 13.42 3.02 -13.32
CA PRO A 88 14.50 4.01 -13.22
C PRO A 88 14.09 5.13 -12.25
N SER A 89 15.08 5.81 -11.68
CA SER A 89 14.86 7.09 -10.99
C SER A 89 15.89 8.12 -11.41
N ALA A 90 15.51 9.39 -11.41
CA ALA A 90 16.40 10.49 -11.75
C ALA A 90 17.64 10.46 -10.85
N MET A 91 18.83 10.52 -11.44
CA MET A 91 20.11 10.44 -10.73
C MET A 91 20.26 9.22 -9.81
N ASN A 92 19.43 8.19 -10.00
CA ASN A 92 19.33 7.01 -9.13
C ASN A 92 19.05 7.38 -7.65
N CYS A 93 18.26 8.43 -7.43
CA CYS A 93 17.92 8.88 -6.07
C CYS A 93 17.03 7.88 -5.33
N GLN A 94 16.24 7.09 -6.06
CA GLN A 94 15.31 6.09 -5.52
C GLN A 94 14.44 6.69 -4.39
N GLU A 95 13.97 7.91 -4.60
CA GLU A 95 13.29 8.71 -3.60
C GLU A 95 11.86 8.27 -3.34
N VAL A 96 11.27 7.46 -4.22
CA VAL A 96 9.88 7.03 -4.08
C VAL A 96 9.77 5.82 -3.17
N ASP A 97 9.03 5.99 -2.08
CA ASP A 97 8.60 4.91 -1.19
C ASP A 97 7.20 4.42 -1.58
N ILE A 98 6.99 3.10 -1.53
CA ILE A 98 5.70 2.48 -1.81
C ILE A 98 5.06 2.03 -0.51
N TYR A 99 4.00 2.72 -0.10
CA TYR A 99 3.15 2.26 0.99
C TYR A 99 2.04 1.37 0.44
N VAL A 100 1.78 0.28 1.14
CA VAL A 100 0.78 -0.75 0.77
C VAL A 100 -0.31 -0.73 1.82
N ALA A 101 -1.47 -0.15 1.48
CA ALA A 101 -2.65 -0.18 2.33
C ALA A 101 -3.44 -1.46 2.05
N LEU A 102 -3.49 -2.32 3.05
CA LEU A 102 -4.26 -3.57 3.10
C LEU A 102 -5.41 -3.44 4.10
N PRO A 103 -6.39 -4.35 4.11
CA PRO A 103 -7.49 -4.32 5.08
C PRO A 103 -7.04 -4.34 6.54
N GLU A 104 -5.96 -5.04 6.85
CA GLU A 104 -5.46 -5.20 8.22
C GLU A 104 -4.52 -4.09 8.68
N ALA A 105 -3.77 -3.45 7.74
CA ALA A 105 -2.75 -2.46 8.10
C ALA A 105 -2.20 -1.69 6.91
N LEU A 106 -1.50 -0.58 7.19
CA LEU A 106 -0.60 0.10 6.26
C LEU A 106 0.82 -0.43 6.46
N TYR A 107 1.46 -0.78 5.37
CA TYR A 107 2.84 -1.26 5.32
C TYR A 107 3.70 -0.37 4.43
N LEU A 108 4.99 -0.33 4.70
CA LEU A 108 6.02 0.18 3.80
C LEU A 108 6.68 -1.01 3.09
N TYR A 109 6.74 -1.00 1.77
CA TYR A 109 7.50 -1.99 1.02
C TYR A 109 9.01 -1.70 1.14
N ASP A 110 9.76 -2.67 1.65
CA ASP A 110 11.22 -2.63 1.63
C ASP A 110 11.75 -3.50 0.49
N PRO A 111 12.25 -2.91 -0.60
CA PRO A 111 12.77 -3.67 -1.73
C PRO A 111 14.10 -4.37 -1.43
N LYS A 112 14.84 -3.97 -0.36
CA LYS A 112 16.12 -4.60 0.00
C LYS A 112 15.91 -5.97 0.62
N THR A 113 14.95 -6.07 1.53
CA THR A 113 14.57 -7.32 2.18
C THR A 113 13.41 -8.02 1.47
N HIS A 114 12.81 -7.37 0.48
CA HIS A 114 11.60 -7.81 -0.22
C HIS A 114 10.49 -8.16 0.78
N SER A 115 10.18 -7.22 1.65
CA SER A 115 9.22 -7.41 2.74
C SER A 115 8.29 -6.20 2.91
N LEU A 116 7.21 -6.40 3.65
CA LEU A 116 6.30 -5.35 4.10
C LEU A 116 6.58 -5.04 5.57
N VAL A 117 7.02 -3.82 5.84
CA VAL A 117 7.28 -3.32 7.20
C VAL A 117 6.02 -2.64 7.71
N PRO A 118 5.43 -3.03 8.85
CA PRO A 118 4.21 -2.43 9.35
C PRO A 118 4.44 -0.97 9.77
N VAL A 119 3.48 -0.11 9.44
CA VAL A 119 3.50 1.33 9.76
C VAL A 119 2.34 1.69 10.68
N VAL A 120 1.12 1.27 10.33
CA VAL A 120 -0.09 1.53 11.12
C VAL A 120 -0.99 0.31 11.07
N ALA A 121 -1.40 -0.20 12.23
CA ALA A 121 -2.34 -1.33 12.38
C ALA A 121 -3.79 -0.86 12.19
N LYS A 122 -4.13 -0.40 10.98
CA LYS A 122 -5.46 0.13 10.63
C LYS A 122 -5.70 0.03 9.14
N ASP A 123 -6.94 -0.28 8.75
CA ASP A 123 -7.38 -0.11 7.36
C ASP A 123 -7.41 1.37 6.99
N LEU A 124 -6.51 1.78 6.10
CA LEU A 124 -6.41 3.15 5.60
C LEU A 124 -6.74 3.24 4.11
N ARG A 125 -7.27 2.19 3.47
CA ARG A 125 -7.56 2.18 2.04
C ARG A 125 -8.50 3.33 1.66
N GLU A 126 -9.59 3.54 2.39
CA GLU A 126 -10.54 4.63 2.15
C GLU A 126 -9.89 6.02 2.22
N ALA A 127 -8.94 6.21 3.14
CA ALA A 127 -8.20 7.47 3.27
C ALA A 127 -7.24 7.76 2.12
N THR A 128 -6.95 6.78 1.26
CA THR A 128 -6.02 6.95 0.13
C THR A 128 -6.61 7.64 -1.09
N GLY A 129 -7.87 8.07 -1.07
CA GLY A 129 -8.46 8.80 -2.20
C GLY A 129 -9.91 9.16 -1.97
N LYS A 130 -10.40 10.11 -2.78
CA LYS A 130 -11.75 10.70 -2.67
C LYS A 130 -12.84 9.96 -3.45
N GLN A 131 -12.47 8.93 -4.21
CA GLN A 131 -13.43 8.23 -5.09
C GLN A 131 -14.01 7.00 -4.37
N ASP A 132 -15.31 6.77 -4.54
CA ASP A 132 -16.06 5.74 -3.80
C ASP A 132 -15.51 4.31 -3.97
N PHE A 133 -14.98 3.98 -5.15
CA PHE A 133 -14.43 2.65 -5.43
C PHE A 133 -13.12 2.34 -4.70
N VAL A 134 -12.50 3.32 -4.04
CA VAL A 134 -11.19 3.15 -3.37
C VAL A 134 -11.27 2.14 -2.23
N LYS A 135 -12.37 2.18 -1.47
CA LYS A 135 -12.62 1.26 -0.35
C LYS A 135 -12.84 -0.18 -0.79
N ASP A 136 -13.27 -0.39 -2.04
CA ASP A 136 -13.60 -1.71 -2.57
C ASP A 136 -12.36 -2.44 -3.14
N ALA A 137 -11.29 -1.70 -3.43
CA ALA A 137 -10.04 -2.30 -3.90
C ALA A 137 -9.40 -3.16 -2.80
N PRO A 138 -8.91 -4.38 -3.10
CA PRO A 138 -8.29 -5.25 -2.10
C PRO A 138 -7.00 -4.68 -1.53
N LEU A 139 -6.31 -3.81 -2.27
CA LEU A 139 -5.16 -3.05 -1.82
C LEU A 139 -5.07 -1.70 -2.55
N THR A 140 -4.35 -0.76 -1.92
CA THR A 140 -3.94 0.50 -2.56
C THR A 140 -2.44 0.71 -2.37
N LEU A 141 -1.75 1.06 -3.45
CA LEU A 141 -0.38 1.53 -3.40
C LEU A 141 -0.37 3.05 -3.31
N VAL A 142 0.36 3.59 -2.32
CA VAL A 142 0.56 5.04 -2.16
C VAL A 142 2.03 5.34 -2.39
N TYR A 143 2.32 6.19 -3.36
CA TYR A 143 3.68 6.60 -3.70
C TYR A 143 4.01 7.89 -2.97
N VAL A 144 5.09 7.87 -2.19
CA VAL A 144 5.56 9.02 -1.41
C VAL A 144 6.99 9.33 -1.78
N ALA A 145 7.24 10.52 -2.30
CA ALA A 145 8.58 10.97 -2.63
C ALA A 145 9.29 11.58 -1.41
N ASP A 146 10.39 10.99 -0.99
CA ASP A 146 11.30 11.55 0.01
C ASP A 146 12.33 12.46 -0.66
N TRP A 147 12.04 13.74 -0.72
CA TRP A 147 12.90 14.73 -1.35
C TRP A 147 14.26 14.93 -0.63
N ALA A 148 14.42 14.44 0.60
CA ALA A 148 15.71 14.45 1.27
C ALA A 148 16.75 13.58 0.55
N ARG A 149 16.31 12.59 -0.23
CA ARG A 149 17.19 11.76 -1.07
C ARG A 149 17.66 12.48 -2.34
N MET A 150 16.99 13.55 -2.75
CA MET A 150 17.30 14.35 -3.96
C MET A 150 18.14 15.58 -3.64
N LYS A 151 19.26 15.39 -2.96
CA LYS A 151 20.08 16.46 -2.33
C LYS A 151 20.59 17.52 -3.32
N SER A 152 20.90 17.13 -4.55
CA SER A 152 21.46 18.02 -5.58
C SER A 152 20.43 18.61 -6.55
N ALA A 153 19.15 18.26 -6.40
CA ALA A 153 18.07 18.73 -7.26
C ALA A 153 17.47 20.04 -6.74
N THR A 154 17.08 20.95 -7.65
CA THR A 154 16.26 22.11 -7.31
C THR A 154 14.84 21.70 -6.94
N GLU A 155 14.05 22.59 -6.30
CA GLU A 155 12.65 22.28 -5.97
C GLU A 155 11.79 21.97 -7.22
N ALA A 156 12.05 22.67 -8.33
CA ALA A 156 11.39 22.40 -9.60
C ALA A 156 11.77 21.02 -10.16
N ASP A 157 13.06 20.65 -10.08
CA ASP A 157 13.53 19.34 -10.50
C ASP A 157 12.96 18.21 -9.64
N LYS A 158 12.89 18.42 -8.31
CA LYS A 158 12.28 17.46 -7.39
C LYS A 158 10.83 17.17 -7.76
N GLN A 159 10.04 18.20 -8.04
CA GLN A 159 8.65 18.03 -8.46
C GLN A 159 8.55 17.28 -9.81
N LEU A 160 9.36 17.69 -10.79
CA LEU A 160 9.35 17.10 -12.13
C LEU A 160 9.79 15.63 -12.07
N TYR A 161 10.93 15.36 -11.45
CA TYR A 161 11.51 14.01 -11.44
C TYR A 161 10.71 13.05 -10.60
N SER A 162 10.25 13.44 -9.40
CA SER A 162 9.40 12.56 -8.59
C SER A 162 8.10 12.20 -9.32
N GLY A 163 7.52 13.14 -10.08
CA GLY A 163 6.35 12.86 -10.91
C GLY A 163 6.65 11.87 -12.04
N ALA A 164 7.80 12.01 -12.70
CA ALA A 164 8.24 11.09 -13.74
C ALA A 164 8.54 9.69 -13.18
N ASP A 165 9.28 9.63 -12.06
CA ASP A 165 9.71 8.38 -11.43
C ASP A 165 8.50 7.59 -10.88
N VAL A 166 7.52 8.27 -10.27
CA VAL A 166 6.22 7.67 -9.93
C VAL A 166 5.51 7.13 -11.19
N GLY A 167 5.57 7.87 -12.29
CA GLY A 167 5.01 7.43 -13.58
C GLY A 167 5.64 6.14 -14.08
N PHE A 168 6.97 5.96 -13.96
CA PHE A 168 7.67 4.73 -14.34
C PHE A 168 7.24 3.55 -13.46
N ILE A 169 7.18 3.72 -12.15
CA ILE A 169 6.71 2.69 -11.21
C ILE A 169 5.26 2.33 -11.52
N ALA A 170 4.39 3.31 -11.67
CA ALA A 170 2.98 3.10 -11.95
C ALA A 170 2.75 2.39 -13.30
N GLN A 171 3.53 2.69 -14.32
CA GLN A 171 3.45 2.01 -15.61
C GLN A 171 3.89 0.55 -15.51
N ASN A 172 4.93 0.24 -14.73
CA ASN A 172 5.33 -1.14 -14.45
C ASN A 172 4.19 -1.93 -13.78
N VAL A 173 3.53 -1.32 -12.79
CA VAL A 173 2.36 -1.90 -12.12
C VAL A 173 1.21 -2.12 -13.11
N TYR A 174 0.92 -1.16 -14.00
CA TYR A 174 -0.10 -1.32 -15.04
C TYR A 174 0.21 -2.50 -15.98
N LEU A 175 1.46 -2.64 -16.41
CA LEU A 175 1.86 -3.71 -17.34
C LEU A 175 1.82 -5.07 -16.64
N TYR A 176 2.27 -5.15 -15.39
CA TYR A 176 2.13 -6.36 -14.60
C TYR A 176 0.64 -6.75 -14.48
N CYS A 177 -0.21 -5.84 -14.03
CA CYS A 177 -1.64 -6.10 -13.89
C CYS A 177 -2.28 -6.54 -15.21
N ALA A 178 -1.96 -5.88 -16.33
CA ALA A 178 -2.45 -6.27 -17.64
C ALA A 178 -1.99 -7.67 -18.04
N SER A 179 -0.76 -8.06 -17.69
CA SER A 179 -0.22 -9.39 -18.00
C SER A 179 -0.90 -10.50 -17.19
N GLN A 180 -1.36 -10.18 -15.98
CA GLN A 180 -2.02 -11.13 -15.06
C GLN A 180 -3.56 -11.07 -15.12
N GLY A 181 -4.14 -10.09 -15.84
CA GLY A 181 -5.59 -9.89 -15.90
C GLY A 181 -6.16 -9.23 -14.63
N LEU A 182 -5.34 -8.47 -13.90
CA LEU A 182 -5.74 -7.72 -12.72
C LEU A 182 -6.29 -6.35 -13.09
N ALA A 183 -7.28 -5.87 -12.32
CA ALA A 183 -7.79 -4.51 -12.41
C ALA A 183 -6.80 -3.54 -11.76
N VAL A 184 -6.62 -2.36 -12.37
CA VAL A 184 -5.71 -1.32 -11.87
C VAL A 184 -6.13 0.06 -12.33
N VAL A 185 -5.91 1.07 -11.47
CA VAL A 185 -6.07 2.49 -11.80
C VAL A 185 -5.05 3.34 -11.05
N VAL A 186 -4.41 4.28 -11.75
CA VAL A 186 -3.62 5.34 -11.12
C VAL A 186 -4.52 6.54 -10.85
N ARG A 187 -4.36 7.15 -9.68
CA ARG A 187 -5.19 8.26 -9.19
C ARG A 187 -4.30 9.38 -8.65
N GLY A 188 -4.74 10.63 -8.88
CA GLY A 188 -4.15 11.82 -8.28
C GLY A 188 -5.13 12.57 -7.36
N SER A 189 -6.37 12.09 -7.25
CA SER A 189 -7.42 12.72 -6.43
C SER A 189 -7.30 12.24 -4.97
N VAL A 190 -6.34 12.82 -4.25
CA VAL A 190 -6.04 12.57 -2.85
C VAL A 190 -6.05 13.87 -2.07
N ASP A 191 -6.29 13.83 -0.76
CA ASP A 191 -6.02 14.97 0.13
C ASP A 191 -4.52 14.99 0.47
N ARG A 192 -3.88 16.16 0.31
CA ARG A 192 -2.44 16.36 0.53
C ARG A 192 -2.22 17.36 1.64
#